data_9f4c43394d0d715d2e58bd5564c05253
#
_entry.id   9f4c43394d0d715d2e58bd5564c05253
#
_cell.length_a   1.000
_cell.length_b   1.000
_cell.length_c   1.000
_cell.angle_alpha   90.00
_cell.angle_beta   90.00
_cell.angle_gamma   90.00
#
_symmetry.space_group_name_H-M   'P 1'
#
loop_
_entity.id
_entity.type
_entity.pdbx_description
1 polymer ?
#
loop_
_entity_poly.entity_id
_entity_poly.type
_entity_poly.pdbx_seq_one_letter_code
_entity_poly.pdbx_strand_id
1 'polypeptide(L)'
;MNRLAKLLFACCVLLTVAIPLAGADRVCLINGPADAAQSRYDLAIEARRELNISYFYVGGEEDDFTMRGFALLRETARRGVKVRLMVDALFNSIPKHLGAYLVREGVEIRVFHPLDPLKPFRFNRRLHDKLFIADGNLLITGGRNIDNSYFGLSRFRKEGDTVFRNRIDRDILVEGETAAQANVHFMTLWNGPKVKPMHVGKYRCLIRPDDSPKRLTASRRRAIPPVHRAILQRDIDKAKAVLDRAWAEFQSKPRVVQLPSRTDWNQRLRPVDEIRFFADPKGRKTRAQNTGFHIAELVNNAAPGETIWIESPYLILTRKARTVLGDALRRGVRVVVFTNSLNSTDNLLVQAVYQRKKEVHLALGLEIYELAGEPGREGMETLHSKSMVLERAGIGVVGSFNIDPRSERLNTEVAIEFHSEAMAGELLRSIQERIKKKGVRIGPDGMPVDGRPRYLGASPKKISRMKRRTLPALIFKGWL
;
A
#
# COMPACT_ATOMS: atom_id res chain seq x y z
N MET A 1 68.54 -7.56 22.92
CA MET A 1 67.75 -6.33 22.64
C MET A 1 67.69 -6.14 21.14
N ASN A 2 66.70 -6.28 20.52
CA ASN A 2 65.36 -6.09 20.29
C ASN A 2 64.99 -6.45 18.84
N ARG A 3 64.64 -7.73 18.60
CA ARG A 3 63.88 -8.07 17.38
C ARG A 3 62.37 -8.00 17.56
N LEU A 4 61.89 -7.70 18.79
CA LEU A 4 60.46 -7.61 19.13
C LEU A 4 59.86 -6.21 18.92
N ALA A 5 60.66 -5.15 18.74
CA ALA A 5 60.17 -3.79 18.59
C ALA A 5 59.88 -3.39 17.14
N LYS A 6 60.24 -4.24 16.15
CA LYS A 6 59.96 -3.94 14.72
C LYS A 6 58.72 -4.64 14.16
N LEU A 7 58.07 -5.51 14.93
CA LEU A 7 56.83 -6.19 14.53
C LEU A 7 55.53 -5.51 15.01
N LEU A 8 55.64 -4.50 15.87
CA LEU A 8 54.50 -3.77 16.41
C LEU A 8 54.19 -2.46 15.69
N PHE A 9 54.97 -2.10 14.66
CA PHE A 9 54.75 -0.86 13.88
C PHE A 9 54.15 -1.09 12.49
N ALA A 10 53.79 -2.31 12.13
CA ALA A 10 53.30 -2.67 10.78
C ALA A 10 51.84 -3.10 10.72
N CYS A 11 51.08 -2.97 11.80
CA CYS A 11 49.66 -3.38 11.85
C CYS A 11 48.67 -2.29 12.23
N CYS A 12 49.02 -1.00 12.10
CA CYS A 12 48.08 0.10 12.17
C CYS A 12 47.93 0.80 10.80
N VAL A 13 47.75 0.03 9.73
CA VAL A 13 47.00 0.54 8.60
C VAL A 13 45.54 0.53 9.05
N LEU A 14 45.13 1.60 9.67
CA LEU A 14 43.71 1.96 9.79
C LEU A 14 43.12 1.90 8.39
N LEU A 15 42.47 0.79 8.05
CA LEU A 15 41.38 0.81 7.09
C LEU A 15 40.35 1.76 7.68
N THR A 16 40.52 3.05 7.46
CA THR A 16 39.40 3.98 7.43
C THR A 16 38.53 3.52 6.26
N VAL A 17 37.72 2.51 6.49
CA VAL A 17 36.48 2.37 5.74
C VAL A 17 35.82 3.71 5.95
N ALA A 18 35.89 4.57 4.94
CA ALA A 18 35.04 5.73 4.87
C ALA A 18 33.62 5.17 4.90
N ILE A 19 33.03 5.14 6.10
CA ILE A 19 31.58 5.04 6.25
C ILE A 19 31.11 6.27 5.48
N PRO A 20 30.43 6.13 4.33
CA PRO A 20 29.82 7.30 3.71
C PRO A 20 29.00 7.92 4.84
N LEU A 21 29.21 9.19 5.16
CA LEU A 21 28.25 9.96 5.95
C LEU A 21 26.92 9.72 5.25
N ALA A 22 26.05 8.93 5.88
CA ALA A 22 24.71 8.72 5.39
C ALA A 22 24.11 10.13 5.34
N GLY A 23 23.86 10.65 4.13
CA GLY A 23 23.16 11.90 3.97
C GLY A 23 21.81 11.76 4.69
N ALA A 24 21.36 12.84 5.30
CA ALA A 24 20.06 12.86 5.97
C ALA A 24 18.98 12.33 5.00
N ASP A 25 18.11 11.45 5.48
CA ASP A 25 16.99 10.95 4.71
C ASP A 25 16.17 12.12 4.15
N ARG A 26 15.71 11.98 2.92
CA ARG A 26 14.88 12.98 2.25
C ARG A 26 13.52 12.39 1.89
N VAL A 27 12.47 13.19 2.00
CA VAL A 27 11.11 12.75 1.70
C VAL A 27 10.38 13.69 0.75
N CYS A 28 9.40 13.14 0.02
CA CYS A 28 8.47 13.90 -0.80
C CYS A 28 7.06 13.28 -0.68
N LEU A 29 6.05 14.09 -0.37
CA LEU A 29 4.66 13.64 -0.36
C LEU A 29 4.13 13.52 -1.80
N ILE A 30 3.47 12.41 -2.09
CA ILE A 30 2.87 12.10 -3.38
C ILE A 30 1.35 12.08 -3.23
N ASN A 31 0.72 13.24 -3.40
CA ASN A 31 -0.72 13.42 -3.21
C ASN A 31 -1.52 13.11 -4.48
N GLY A 32 -0.99 13.46 -5.65
CA GLY A 32 -1.67 13.32 -6.94
C GLY A 32 -1.55 11.92 -7.55
N PRO A 33 -2.56 11.46 -8.30
CA PRO A 33 -2.49 10.19 -9.00
C PRO A 33 -1.45 10.18 -10.14
N ALA A 34 -1.25 11.33 -10.80
CA ALA A 34 -0.27 11.52 -11.84
C ALA A 34 1.16 11.37 -11.29
N ASP A 35 1.48 12.11 -10.23
CA ASP A 35 2.78 12.01 -9.54
C ASP A 35 3.05 10.58 -9.04
N ALA A 36 1.99 9.90 -8.57
CA ALA A 36 2.11 8.53 -8.09
C ALA A 36 2.44 7.52 -9.20
N ALA A 37 1.90 7.72 -10.40
CA ALA A 37 2.26 6.92 -11.57
C ALA A 37 3.68 7.21 -12.01
N GLN A 38 4.03 8.51 -12.09
CA GLN A 38 5.35 8.96 -12.53
C GLN A 38 6.47 8.46 -11.65
N SER A 39 6.36 8.67 -10.34
CA SER A 39 7.41 8.27 -9.42
C SER A 39 7.74 6.78 -9.55
N ARG A 40 6.74 5.91 -9.73
CA ARG A 40 6.96 4.47 -9.96
C ARG A 40 7.64 4.18 -11.29
N TYR A 41 7.25 4.92 -12.33
CA TYR A 41 7.88 4.81 -13.65
C TYR A 41 9.35 5.22 -13.57
N ASP A 42 9.64 6.39 -13.02
CA ASP A 42 11.01 6.93 -12.94
C ASP A 42 11.90 5.98 -12.12
N LEU A 43 11.43 5.53 -10.96
CA LEU A 43 12.19 4.59 -10.15
C LEU A 43 12.47 3.27 -10.90
N ALA A 44 11.50 2.76 -11.65
CA ALA A 44 11.69 1.53 -12.42
C ALA A 44 12.65 1.71 -13.59
N ILE A 45 12.55 2.84 -14.33
CA ILE A 45 13.44 3.13 -15.48
C ILE A 45 14.88 3.33 -15.02
N GLU A 46 15.07 3.95 -13.87
CA GLU A 46 16.40 4.30 -13.38
C GLU A 46 17.05 3.23 -12.51
N ALA A 47 16.26 2.23 -12.06
CA ALA A 47 16.78 1.09 -11.32
C ALA A 47 17.91 0.40 -12.12
N ARG A 48 19.02 0.14 -11.43
CA ARG A 48 20.25 -0.47 -12.02
C ARG A 48 20.55 -1.85 -11.49
N ARG A 49 20.15 -2.16 -10.26
CA ARG A 49 20.48 -3.43 -9.58
C ARG A 49 19.24 -4.27 -9.30
N GLU A 50 18.27 -3.69 -8.61
CA GLU A 50 17.07 -4.40 -8.19
C GLU A 50 15.85 -3.50 -8.08
N LEU A 51 14.68 -4.11 -8.29
CA LEU A 51 13.38 -3.50 -8.08
C LEU A 51 12.53 -4.45 -7.26
N ASN A 52 12.29 -4.12 -6.00
CA ASN A 52 11.56 -4.93 -5.03
C ASN A 52 10.18 -4.32 -4.77
N ILE A 53 9.13 -5.07 -5.08
CA ILE A 53 7.75 -4.57 -5.11
C ILE A 53 6.84 -5.47 -4.29
N SER A 54 6.04 -4.90 -3.39
CA SER A 54 4.94 -5.62 -2.73
C SER A 54 3.64 -4.84 -2.77
N TYR A 55 2.53 -5.55 -3.09
CA TYR A 55 1.19 -4.97 -3.09
C TYR A 55 0.13 -5.96 -2.61
N PHE A 56 -0.86 -5.42 -1.90
CA PHE A 56 -2.05 -6.17 -1.50
C PHE A 56 -2.93 -6.50 -2.69
N TYR A 57 -3.26 -5.49 -3.52
CA TYR A 57 -4.10 -5.65 -4.69
C TYR A 57 -3.36 -5.23 -5.96
N VAL A 58 -3.49 -6.08 -6.98
CA VAL A 58 -2.99 -5.84 -8.34
C VAL A 58 -4.09 -6.22 -9.31
N GLY A 59 -4.46 -5.31 -10.20
CA GLY A 59 -5.52 -5.49 -11.21
C GLY A 59 -5.22 -6.62 -12.22
N GLY A 60 -6.23 -6.94 -13.02
CA GLY A 60 -6.17 -7.96 -14.07
C GLY A 60 -5.88 -7.39 -15.46
N GLU A 61 -6.16 -8.21 -16.49
CA GLU A 61 -5.90 -7.86 -17.89
C GLU A 61 -6.79 -6.74 -18.42
N GLU A 62 -7.93 -6.50 -17.80
CA GLU A 62 -8.86 -5.42 -18.11
C GLU A 62 -8.40 -4.06 -17.57
N ASP A 63 -7.31 -4.02 -16.80
CA ASP A 63 -6.79 -2.81 -16.18
C ASP A 63 -5.58 -2.26 -16.93
N ASP A 64 -5.78 -1.17 -17.67
CA ASP A 64 -4.75 -0.56 -18.51
C ASP A 64 -3.50 -0.14 -17.72
N PHE A 65 -3.68 0.42 -16.51
CA PHE A 65 -2.56 0.84 -15.68
C PHE A 65 -1.73 -0.37 -15.23
N THR A 66 -2.40 -1.44 -14.84
CA THR A 66 -1.74 -2.70 -14.45
C THR A 66 -0.96 -3.29 -15.61
N MET A 67 -1.53 -3.30 -16.83
CA MET A 67 -0.83 -3.83 -18.03
C MET A 67 0.41 -2.98 -18.37
N ARG A 68 0.32 -1.67 -18.29
CA ARG A 68 1.49 -0.76 -18.44
C ARG A 68 2.55 -1.02 -17.37
N GLY A 69 2.13 -1.22 -16.11
CA GLY A 69 3.00 -1.60 -15.01
C GLY A 69 3.75 -2.90 -15.29
N PHE A 70 3.05 -3.96 -15.73
CA PHE A 70 3.70 -5.23 -16.08
C PHE A 70 4.63 -5.12 -17.28
N ALA A 71 4.28 -4.32 -18.30
CA ALA A 71 5.17 -4.04 -19.41
C ALA A 71 6.46 -3.34 -18.92
N LEU A 72 6.34 -2.35 -18.03
CA LEU A 72 7.47 -1.68 -17.40
C LEU A 72 8.36 -2.65 -16.61
N LEU A 73 7.78 -3.54 -15.79
CA LEU A 73 8.53 -4.55 -15.03
C LEU A 73 9.29 -5.50 -15.96
N ARG A 74 8.65 -5.94 -17.06
CA ARG A 74 9.29 -6.77 -18.09
C ARG A 74 10.50 -6.05 -18.69
N GLU A 75 10.34 -4.82 -19.13
CA GLU A 75 11.44 -4.06 -19.75
C GLU A 75 12.56 -3.78 -18.75
N THR A 76 12.21 -3.54 -17.48
CA THR A 76 13.19 -3.39 -16.41
C THR A 76 13.99 -4.69 -16.21
N ALA A 77 13.34 -5.85 -16.19
CA ALA A 77 14.00 -7.14 -16.10
C ALA A 77 14.89 -7.43 -17.32
N ARG A 78 14.44 -7.08 -18.55
CA ARG A 78 15.22 -7.22 -19.79
C ARG A 78 16.50 -6.40 -19.81
N ARG A 79 16.56 -5.29 -19.07
CA ARG A 79 17.80 -4.50 -18.87
C ARG A 79 18.78 -5.14 -17.88
N GLY A 80 18.46 -6.30 -17.31
CA GLY A 80 19.29 -7.00 -16.34
C GLY A 80 19.04 -6.62 -14.88
N VAL A 81 18.04 -5.77 -14.60
CA VAL A 81 17.64 -5.43 -13.23
C VAL A 81 16.89 -6.62 -12.61
N LYS A 82 17.22 -6.95 -11.38
CA LYS A 82 16.55 -8.03 -10.65
C LYS A 82 15.18 -7.58 -10.14
N VAL A 83 14.10 -7.91 -10.87
CA VAL A 83 12.74 -7.52 -10.54
C VAL A 83 12.05 -8.59 -9.70
N ARG A 84 11.58 -8.23 -8.51
CA ARG A 84 10.82 -9.09 -7.59
C ARG A 84 9.45 -8.47 -7.29
N LEU A 85 8.40 -9.23 -7.58
CA LEU A 85 7.02 -8.84 -7.29
C LEU A 85 6.39 -9.81 -6.29
N MET A 86 6.04 -9.29 -5.11
CA MET A 86 5.31 -10.01 -4.07
C MET A 86 3.87 -9.49 -4.01
N VAL A 87 2.89 -10.39 -4.14
CA VAL A 87 1.47 -10.04 -4.09
C VAL A 87 0.73 -10.89 -3.07
N ASP A 88 -0.41 -10.39 -2.58
CA ASP A 88 -1.28 -11.20 -1.74
C ASP A 88 -1.87 -12.36 -2.55
N ALA A 89 -2.02 -13.54 -1.93
CA ALA A 89 -2.49 -14.73 -2.62
C ALA A 89 -3.96 -14.68 -3.04
N LEU A 90 -4.79 -13.87 -2.37
CA LEU A 90 -6.24 -13.78 -2.65
C LEU A 90 -6.64 -12.51 -3.40
N PHE A 91 -5.87 -11.45 -3.24
CA PHE A 91 -6.23 -10.11 -3.73
C PHE A 91 -5.37 -9.66 -4.91
N ASN A 92 -4.84 -10.60 -5.70
CA ASN A 92 -4.24 -10.30 -6.99
C ASN A 92 -5.08 -10.92 -8.10
N SER A 93 -5.19 -10.23 -9.22
CA SER A 93 -5.91 -10.68 -10.40
C SER A 93 -4.97 -11.07 -11.55
N ILE A 94 -3.73 -11.45 -11.25
CA ILE A 94 -2.72 -11.82 -12.26
C ILE A 94 -3.10 -13.19 -12.86
N PRO A 95 -3.47 -13.26 -14.17
CA PRO A 95 -3.77 -14.53 -14.82
C PRO A 95 -2.51 -15.42 -14.91
N LYS A 96 -2.70 -16.73 -14.85
CA LYS A 96 -1.59 -17.68 -14.83
C LYS A 96 -0.70 -17.61 -16.07
N HIS A 97 -1.26 -17.39 -17.26
CA HIS A 97 -0.50 -17.25 -18.50
C HIS A 97 0.33 -15.96 -18.53
N LEU A 98 -0.23 -14.85 -18.04
CA LEU A 98 0.48 -13.58 -17.90
C LEU A 98 1.62 -13.68 -16.88
N GLY A 99 1.34 -14.27 -15.69
CA GLY A 99 2.37 -14.55 -14.69
C GLY A 99 3.48 -15.45 -15.23
N ALA A 100 3.13 -16.49 -16.00
CA ALA A 100 4.08 -17.38 -16.65
C ALA A 100 4.95 -16.64 -17.68
N TYR A 101 4.35 -15.77 -18.48
CA TYR A 101 5.08 -14.95 -19.44
C TYR A 101 6.08 -14.01 -18.72
N LEU A 102 5.62 -13.28 -17.69
CA LEU A 102 6.50 -12.39 -16.92
C LEU A 102 7.66 -13.14 -16.27
N VAL A 103 7.41 -14.33 -15.70
CA VAL A 103 8.48 -15.18 -15.12
C VAL A 103 9.48 -15.62 -16.19
N ARG A 104 9.03 -15.96 -17.41
CA ARG A 104 9.90 -16.26 -18.54
C ARG A 104 10.79 -15.08 -18.95
N GLU A 105 10.26 -13.87 -18.83
CA GLU A 105 10.98 -12.62 -19.13
C GLU A 105 11.87 -12.13 -17.96
N GLY A 106 12.02 -12.92 -16.90
CA GLY A 106 12.94 -12.62 -15.80
C GLY A 106 12.34 -11.93 -14.58
N VAL A 107 11.01 -11.71 -14.54
CA VAL A 107 10.34 -11.15 -13.35
C VAL A 107 10.07 -12.27 -12.35
N GLU A 108 10.66 -12.19 -11.16
CA GLU A 108 10.37 -13.12 -10.06
C GLU A 108 9.03 -12.74 -9.39
N ILE A 109 8.01 -13.61 -9.50
CA ILE A 109 6.71 -13.38 -8.87
C ILE A 109 6.48 -14.38 -7.74
N ARG A 110 6.17 -13.87 -6.54
CA ARG A 110 5.81 -14.69 -5.39
C ARG A 110 4.49 -14.23 -4.77
N VAL A 111 3.79 -15.17 -4.14
CA VAL A 111 2.53 -14.91 -3.45
C VAL A 111 2.71 -15.07 -1.95
N PHE A 112 2.20 -14.09 -1.21
CA PHE A 112 2.19 -14.11 0.25
C PHE A 112 1.01 -14.92 0.76
N HIS A 113 1.28 -15.85 1.64
CA HIS A 113 0.30 -16.66 2.37
C HIS A 113 -0.70 -17.38 1.43
N PRO A 114 -0.23 -18.25 0.51
CA PRO A 114 -1.12 -19.03 -0.34
C PRO A 114 -2.09 -19.86 0.49
N LEU A 115 -3.26 -20.16 -0.07
CA LEU A 115 -4.27 -20.99 0.57
C LEU A 115 -3.67 -22.37 0.91
N ASP A 116 -3.80 -22.76 2.16
CA ASP A 116 -3.43 -24.09 2.67
C ASP A 116 -4.73 -24.79 3.11
N PRO A 117 -5.23 -25.79 2.35
CA PRO A 117 -6.46 -26.51 2.70
C PRO A 117 -6.41 -27.17 4.08
N LEU A 118 -5.21 -27.53 4.56
CA LEU A 118 -5.02 -28.14 5.87
C LEU A 118 -5.06 -27.13 7.04
N LYS A 119 -5.01 -25.83 6.72
CA LYS A 119 -4.97 -24.74 7.71
C LYS A 119 -5.90 -23.59 7.33
N PRO A 120 -7.22 -23.85 7.17
CA PRO A 120 -8.17 -22.90 6.61
C PRO A 120 -8.25 -21.57 7.39
N PHE A 121 -8.06 -21.59 8.73
CA PHE A 121 -8.10 -20.37 9.54
C PHE A 121 -6.88 -19.43 9.34
N ARG A 122 -5.82 -19.87 8.63
CA ARG A 122 -4.65 -19.02 8.33
C ARG A 122 -4.85 -18.10 7.14
N PHE A 123 -5.90 -18.30 6.32
CA PHE A 123 -6.16 -17.47 5.14
C PHE A 123 -6.49 -15.99 5.49
N ASN A 124 -6.80 -15.69 6.74
CA ASN A 124 -7.18 -14.34 7.18
C ASN A 124 -6.02 -13.35 7.28
N ARG A 125 -4.78 -13.82 7.29
CA ARG A 125 -3.60 -12.94 7.34
C ARG A 125 -3.23 -12.53 5.92
N ARG A 126 -3.23 -11.22 5.66
CA ARG A 126 -3.00 -10.68 4.32
C ARG A 126 -1.74 -9.82 4.27
N LEU A 127 -1.10 -9.82 3.12
CA LEU A 127 -0.09 -8.83 2.77
C LEU A 127 -0.79 -7.49 2.55
N HIS A 128 -0.58 -6.54 3.43
CA HIS A 128 -1.15 -5.20 3.22
C HIS A 128 -0.08 -4.12 3.03
N ASP A 129 1.18 -4.52 3.02
CA ASP A 129 2.31 -3.67 2.65
C ASP A 129 2.16 -3.19 1.21
N LYS A 130 2.55 -1.96 0.97
CA LYS A 130 2.66 -1.36 -0.34
C LYS A 130 4.03 -0.74 -0.44
N LEU A 131 4.95 -1.46 -1.05
CA LEU A 131 6.35 -1.07 -1.19
C LEU A 131 6.75 -1.11 -2.66
N PHE A 132 7.42 -0.08 -3.11
CA PHE A 132 8.08 -0.01 -4.40
C PHE A 132 9.49 0.52 -4.16
N ILE A 133 10.47 -0.38 -4.18
CA ILE A 133 11.84 -0.10 -3.73
C ILE A 133 12.80 -0.30 -4.88
N ALA A 134 13.51 0.75 -5.27
CA ALA A 134 14.54 0.71 -6.30
C ALA A 134 15.94 0.77 -5.65
N ASP A 135 16.82 -0.14 -6.06
CA ASP A 135 18.22 -0.22 -5.69
C ASP A 135 18.50 -0.21 -4.16
N GLY A 136 17.46 -0.47 -3.36
CA GLY A 136 17.53 -0.56 -1.91
C GLY A 136 17.60 0.77 -1.16
N ASN A 137 17.62 1.91 -1.85
CA ASN A 137 17.77 3.25 -1.26
C ASN A 137 16.69 4.27 -1.67
N LEU A 138 15.77 3.89 -2.54
CA LEU A 138 14.61 4.69 -2.93
C LEU A 138 13.34 3.88 -2.69
N LEU A 139 12.42 4.42 -1.91
CA LEU A 139 11.18 3.78 -1.49
C LEU A 139 9.98 4.65 -1.83
N ILE A 140 8.97 4.07 -2.46
CA ILE A 140 7.61 4.61 -2.45
C ILE A 140 6.74 3.70 -1.59
N THR A 141 6.07 4.27 -0.59
CA THR A 141 5.09 3.56 0.24
C THR A 141 3.90 4.46 0.55
N GLY A 142 2.78 3.86 0.97
CA GLY A 142 1.55 4.59 1.27
C GLY A 142 0.31 3.73 1.19
N GLY A 143 -0.81 4.32 0.75
CA GLY A 143 -2.10 3.64 0.67
C GLY A 143 -2.40 2.97 -0.66
N ARG A 144 -1.78 3.41 -1.79
CA ARG A 144 -2.15 2.97 -3.14
C ARG A 144 -1.86 1.51 -3.42
N ASN A 145 -2.83 0.83 -4.01
CA ASN A 145 -2.63 -0.44 -4.71
C ASN A 145 -2.42 -0.19 -6.22
N ILE A 146 -2.42 -1.24 -7.03
CA ILE A 146 -2.16 -1.16 -8.48
C ILE A 146 -3.42 -1.52 -9.25
N ASP A 147 -4.18 -0.52 -9.63
CA ASP A 147 -5.25 -0.54 -10.62
C ASP A 147 -5.60 0.89 -11.08
N ASN A 148 -6.38 1.03 -12.14
CA ASN A 148 -6.82 2.31 -12.73
C ASN A 148 -7.38 3.29 -11.69
N SER A 149 -8.08 2.80 -10.67
CA SER A 149 -8.78 3.67 -9.70
C SER A 149 -7.83 4.45 -8.79
N TYR A 150 -6.64 3.92 -8.52
CA TYR A 150 -5.64 4.60 -7.70
C TYR A 150 -4.84 5.66 -8.45
N PHE A 151 -4.92 5.64 -9.79
CA PHE A 151 -4.14 6.53 -10.66
C PHE A 151 -5.02 7.48 -11.48
N GLY A 152 -6.29 7.65 -11.07
CA GLY A 152 -7.21 8.61 -11.70
C GLY A 152 -7.72 8.18 -13.08
N LEU A 153 -7.53 6.92 -13.46
CA LEU A 153 -7.85 6.39 -14.78
C LEU A 153 -9.21 5.66 -14.82
N SER A 154 -9.89 5.48 -13.69
CA SER A 154 -11.26 4.96 -13.71
C SER A 154 -12.18 6.00 -14.33
N ARG A 155 -12.78 5.65 -15.45
CA ARG A 155 -13.91 6.40 -15.96
C ARG A 155 -15.07 6.17 -15.03
N PHE A 156 -15.68 7.26 -14.52
CA PHE A 156 -16.92 7.13 -13.78
C PHE A 156 -17.95 6.42 -14.66
N ARG A 157 -18.21 5.16 -14.34
CA ARG A 157 -19.13 4.30 -15.06
C ARG A 157 -20.05 3.62 -14.05
N LYS A 158 -21.34 3.73 -14.27
CA LYS A 158 -22.32 2.95 -13.54
C LYS A 158 -22.70 1.76 -14.41
N GLU A 159 -22.26 0.58 -14.04
CA GLU A 159 -22.64 -0.66 -14.70
C GLU A 159 -23.55 -1.44 -13.76
N GLY A 160 -24.84 -1.41 -14.04
CA GLY A 160 -25.86 -1.86 -13.09
C GLY A 160 -25.75 -1.10 -11.76
N ASP A 161 -25.45 -1.84 -10.68
CA ASP A 161 -25.24 -1.25 -9.34
C ASP A 161 -23.77 -1.00 -8.97
N THR A 162 -22.84 -1.30 -9.87
CA THR A 162 -21.41 -1.13 -9.63
C THR A 162 -20.99 0.25 -10.09
N VAL A 163 -20.39 1.00 -9.18
CA VAL A 163 -19.83 2.32 -9.46
C VAL A 163 -18.32 2.22 -9.40
N PHE A 164 -17.67 2.42 -10.54
CA PHE A 164 -16.22 2.54 -10.62
C PHE A 164 -15.81 3.96 -10.20
N ARG A 165 -15.02 4.08 -9.15
CA ARG A 165 -14.64 5.36 -8.54
C ARG A 165 -13.14 5.49 -8.49
N ASN A 166 -12.65 6.70 -8.68
CA ASN A 166 -11.26 6.99 -8.38
C ASN A 166 -11.04 7.06 -6.86
N ARG A 167 -9.84 6.69 -6.43
CA ARG A 167 -9.47 6.69 -5.02
C ARG A 167 -8.65 7.92 -4.68
N ILE A 168 -9.05 8.61 -3.63
CA ILE A 168 -8.25 9.66 -3.01
C ILE A 168 -7.24 8.95 -2.11
N ASP A 169 -5.97 8.98 -2.50
CA ASP A 169 -4.92 8.27 -1.77
C ASP A 169 -3.63 9.10 -1.70
N ARG A 170 -2.67 8.63 -0.91
CA ARG A 170 -1.37 9.28 -0.70
C ARG A 170 -0.28 8.24 -0.58
N ASP A 171 0.89 8.58 -1.16
CA ASP A 171 2.15 7.91 -0.92
C ASP A 171 3.20 8.90 -0.43
N ILE A 172 4.33 8.39 0.01
CA ILE A 172 5.55 9.12 0.32
C ILE A 172 6.71 8.46 -0.42
N LEU A 173 7.53 9.28 -1.08
CA LEU A 173 8.84 8.88 -1.61
C LEU A 173 9.87 9.18 -0.54
N VAL A 174 10.72 8.21 -0.26
CA VAL A 174 11.81 8.28 0.73
C VAL A 174 13.11 7.90 0.03
N GLU A 175 14.13 8.68 0.25
CA GLU A 175 15.51 8.39 -0.19
C GLU A 175 16.42 8.34 1.03
N GLY A 176 17.22 7.29 1.15
CA GLY A 176 18.23 7.13 2.20
C GLY A 176 18.14 5.83 2.98
N GLU A 177 18.61 5.85 4.23
CA GLU A 177 18.75 4.66 5.09
C GLU A 177 17.38 4.05 5.45
N THR A 178 16.35 4.87 5.63
CA THR A 178 15.00 4.40 5.90
C THR A 178 14.44 3.56 4.75
N ALA A 179 14.77 3.89 3.50
CA ALA A 179 14.43 3.06 2.35
C ALA A 179 15.20 1.71 2.38
N ALA A 180 16.45 1.70 2.85
CA ALA A 180 17.21 0.46 3.03
C ALA A 180 16.60 -0.44 4.12
N GLN A 181 16.09 0.12 5.22
CA GLN A 181 15.35 -0.63 6.24
C GLN A 181 14.08 -1.27 5.67
N ALA A 182 13.33 -0.55 4.83
CA ALA A 182 12.18 -1.10 4.11
C ALA A 182 12.58 -2.24 3.16
N ASN A 183 13.74 -2.14 2.52
CA ASN A 183 14.30 -3.21 1.67
C ASN A 183 14.64 -4.47 2.48
N VAL A 184 15.24 -4.31 3.66
CA VAL A 184 15.51 -5.42 4.60
C VAL A 184 14.20 -6.09 5.02
N HIS A 185 13.15 -5.31 5.34
CA HIS A 185 11.83 -5.84 5.66
C HIS A 185 11.25 -6.65 4.48
N PHE A 186 11.26 -6.07 3.27
CA PHE A 186 10.80 -6.77 2.05
C PHE A 186 11.53 -8.10 1.87
N MET A 187 12.87 -8.11 1.91
CA MET A 187 13.68 -9.31 1.73
C MET A 187 13.44 -10.34 2.83
N THR A 188 13.15 -9.88 4.05
CA THR A 188 12.79 -10.73 5.18
C THR A 188 11.46 -11.47 4.94
N LEU A 189 10.46 -10.79 4.39
CA LEU A 189 9.21 -11.42 3.98
C LEU A 189 9.40 -12.32 2.76
N TRP A 190 10.10 -11.83 1.72
CA TRP A 190 10.38 -12.53 0.48
C TRP A 190 11.01 -13.90 0.69
N ASN A 191 11.99 -13.99 1.57
CA ASN A 191 12.67 -15.23 1.93
C ASN A 191 11.92 -16.05 3.01
N GLY A 192 10.82 -15.52 3.50
CA GLY A 192 10.05 -16.13 4.58
C GLY A 192 9.25 -17.36 4.15
N PRO A 193 8.92 -18.26 5.09
CA PRO A 193 8.23 -19.52 4.80
C PRO A 193 6.80 -19.34 4.28
N LYS A 194 6.22 -18.15 4.43
CA LYS A 194 4.85 -17.84 3.99
C LYS A 194 4.77 -17.29 2.57
N VAL A 195 5.90 -17.01 1.93
CA VAL A 195 6.00 -16.51 0.57
C VAL A 195 6.44 -17.65 -0.34
N LYS A 196 5.68 -17.90 -1.39
CA LYS A 196 5.91 -19.01 -2.32
C LYS A 196 5.92 -18.49 -3.75
N PRO A 197 6.68 -19.12 -4.67
CA PRO A 197 6.58 -18.79 -6.09
C PRO A 197 5.12 -18.84 -6.56
N MET A 198 4.74 -17.91 -7.46
CA MET A 198 3.41 -17.91 -8.05
C MET A 198 3.13 -19.23 -8.76
N HIS A 199 1.97 -19.81 -8.49
CA HIS A 199 1.55 -21.06 -9.14
C HIS A 199 1.03 -20.78 -10.54
N VAL A 200 1.85 -21.02 -11.55
CA VAL A 200 1.51 -20.83 -12.97
C VAL A 200 0.84 -22.05 -13.63
N GLY A 201 0.56 -23.09 -12.85
CA GLY A 201 -0.18 -24.29 -13.31
C GLY A 201 0.50 -24.99 -14.49
N LYS A 202 -0.31 -25.28 -15.52
CA LYS A 202 0.10 -25.98 -16.74
C LYS A 202 1.15 -25.21 -17.58
N TYR A 203 1.29 -23.89 -17.41
CA TYR A 203 2.27 -23.07 -18.15
C TYR A 203 3.71 -23.28 -17.69
N ARG A 204 3.93 -23.99 -16.58
CA ARG A 204 5.28 -24.29 -16.06
C ARG A 204 6.18 -24.95 -17.10
N CYS A 205 5.63 -25.79 -17.97
CA CYS A 205 6.38 -26.48 -19.04
C CYS A 205 6.94 -25.53 -20.12
N LEU A 206 6.45 -24.29 -20.20
CA LEU A 206 6.92 -23.29 -21.16
C LEU A 206 7.91 -22.28 -20.55
N ILE A 207 8.07 -22.31 -19.23
CA ILE A 207 8.98 -21.39 -18.53
C ILE A 207 10.39 -22.00 -18.42
N ARG A 208 10.49 -23.28 -18.13
CA ARG A 208 11.74 -24.01 -17.92
C ARG A 208 11.70 -25.35 -18.65
N PRO A 209 12.13 -25.41 -19.91
CA PRO A 209 12.17 -26.67 -20.67
C PRO A 209 13.08 -27.72 -20.01
N ASP A 210 14.18 -27.28 -19.37
CA ASP A 210 15.23 -28.14 -18.83
C ASP A 210 15.14 -28.42 -17.33
N ASP A 211 14.30 -27.70 -16.58
CA ASP A 211 14.03 -28.06 -15.19
C ASP A 211 13.13 -29.28 -15.09
N SER A 212 13.62 -30.42 -15.54
CA SER A 212 13.20 -31.72 -15.05
C SER A 212 13.53 -31.77 -13.56
N PRO A 213 12.56 -31.68 -12.63
CA PRO A 213 12.92 -31.87 -11.24
C PRO A 213 13.42 -33.30 -11.11
N LYS A 214 14.66 -33.46 -10.67
CA LYS A 214 15.30 -34.75 -10.36
C LYS A 214 14.48 -35.63 -9.38
N ARG A 215 13.25 -35.22 -9.02
CA ARG A 215 12.35 -35.86 -8.06
C ARG A 215 10.88 -35.93 -8.47
N LEU A 216 10.52 -35.91 -9.76
CA LEU A 216 9.19 -36.29 -10.15
C LEU A 216 9.18 -37.81 -10.39
N THR A 217 8.35 -38.53 -9.61
CA THR A 217 8.07 -39.93 -9.84
C THR A 217 7.63 -40.16 -11.30
N ALA A 218 8.01 -41.31 -11.90
CA ALA A 218 7.78 -41.62 -13.29
C ALA A 218 6.33 -41.41 -13.77
N SER A 219 5.33 -41.51 -12.89
CA SER A 219 3.90 -41.29 -13.18
C SER A 219 3.52 -39.83 -13.51
N ARG A 220 4.33 -38.81 -13.13
CA ARG A 220 4.08 -37.41 -13.43
C ARG A 220 4.85 -36.88 -14.65
N ARG A 221 5.62 -37.70 -15.32
CA ARG A 221 6.36 -37.38 -16.56
C ARG A 221 5.53 -37.54 -17.84
N ARG A 222 4.22 -37.58 -17.79
CA ARG A 222 3.43 -37.56 -19.03
C ARG A 222 3.74 -36.27 -19.78
N ALA A 223 4.44 -36.43 -20.91
CA ALA A 223 4.68 -35.34 -21.86
C ALA A 223 3.34 -34.68 -22.19
N ILE A 224 3.26 -33.35 -22.06
CA ILE A 224 2.06 -32.61 -22.48
C ILE A 224 1.92 -32.83 -23.99
N PRO A 225 0.75 -33.28 -24.47
CA PRO A 225 0.54 -33.50 -25.88
C PRO A 225 0.86 -32.24 -26.70
N PRO A 226 1.47 -32.35 -27.89
CA PRO A 226 1.86 -31.21 -28.73
C PRO A 226 0.75 -30.18 -28.93
N VAL A 227 -0.50 -30.67 -29.15
CA VAL A 227 -1.68 -29.81 -29.30
C VAL A 227 -1.94 -28.96 -28.05
N HIS A 228 -1.87 -29.55 -26.86
CA HIS A 228 -2.02 -28.81 -25.61
C HIS A 228 -0.89 -27.79 -25.40
N ARG A 229 0.36 -28.16 -25.77
CA ARG A 229 1.49 -27.22 -25.69
C ARG A 229 1.30 -26.04 -26.63
N ALA A 230 0.78 -26.26 -27.84
CA ALA A 230 0.47 -25.19 -28.80
C ALA A 230 -0.61 -24.23 -28.27
N ILE A 231 -1.66 -24.78 -27.61
CA ILE A 231 -2.69 -23.93 -26.96
C ILE A 231 -2.07 -23.07 -25.86
N LEU A 232 -1.24 -23.65 -24.99
CA LEU A 232 -0.56 -22.91 -23.93
C LEU A 232 0.37 -21.83 -24.48
N GLN A 233 1.06 -22.13 -25.59
CA GLN A 233 1.92 -21.15 -26.25
C GLN A 233 1.12 -19.97 -26.79
N ARG A 234 -0.05 -20.20 -27.42
CA ARG A 234 -0.96 -19.12 -27.86
C ARG A 234 -1.38 -18.20 -26.71
N ASP A 235 -1.66 -18.75 -25.52
CA ASP A 235 -2.00 -17.93 -24.36
C ASP A 235 -0.82 -17.04 -23.93
N ILE A 236 0.39 -17.57 -23.97
CA ILE A 236 1.62 -16.82 -23.71
C ILE A 236 1.84 -15.73 -24.78
N ASP A 237 1.60 -16.05 -26.04
CA ASP A 237 1.74 -15.10 -27.15
C ASP A 237 0.70 -13.96 -27.05
N LYS A 238 -0.51 -14.24 -26.58
CA LYS A 238 -1.52 -13.22 -26.25
C LYS A 238 -1.03 -12.31 -25.14
N ALA A 239 -0.51 -12.87 -24.04
CA ALA A 239 0.06 -12.07 -22.94
C ALA A 239 1.20 -11.18 -23.44
N LYS A 240 2.09 -11.73 -24.29
CA LYS A 240 3.15 -10.94 -24.95
C LYS A 240 2.57 -9.77 -25.75
N ALA A 241 1.59 -10.04 -26.63
CA ALA A 241 0.99 -9.00 -27.47
C ALA A 241 0.30 -7.89 -26.66
N VAL A 242 -0.36 -8.25 -25.55
CA VAL A 242 -0.97 -7.25 -24.64
C VAL A 242 0.10 -6.36 -24.03
N LEU A 243 1.20 -6.93 -23.51
CA LEU A 243 2.27 -6.13 -22.91
C LEU A 243 3.08 -5.35 -23.93
N ASP A 244 3.26 -5.86 -25.15
CA ASP A 244 3.92 -5.12 -26.25
C ASP A 244 3.11 -3.88 -26.64
N ARG A 245 1.78 -4.02 -26.74
CA ARG A 245 0.88 -2.89 -27.01
C ARG A 245 0.92 -1.88 -25.84
N ALA A 246 0.81 -2.35 -24.61
CA ALA A 246 0.86 -1.48 -23.43
C ALA A 246 2.19 -0.70 -23.35
N TRP A 247 3.30 -1.33 -23.73
CA TRP A 247 4.60 -0.67 -23.79
C TRP A 247 4.69 0.36 -24.92
N ALA A 248 4.24 0.00 -26.12
CA ALA A 248 4.21 0.92 -27.26
C ALA A 248 3.34 2.17 -27.00
N GLU A 249 2.17 1.98 -26.38
CA GLU A 249 1.30 3.08 -25.96
C GLU A 249 1.97 3.97 -24.90
N PHE A 250 2.71 3.36 -24.00
CA PHE A 250 3.46 4.07 -22.99
C PHE A 250 4.55 4.97 -23.59
N GLN A 251 5.26 4.47 -24.61
CA GLN A 251 6.29 5.22 -25.32
C GLN A 251 5.74 6.30 -26.26
N SER A 252 4.61 6.02 -26.94
CA SER A 252 4.02 6.94 -27.92
C SER A 252 3.19 8.07 -27.31
N LYS A 253 2.71 7.87 -26.09
CA LYS A 253 1.88 8.85 -25.37
C LYS A 253 2.46 9.16 -23.99
N PRO A 254 3.65 9.75 -23.90
CA PRO A 254 4.25 10.13 -22.61
C PRO A 254 3.38 11.14 -21.84
N ARG A 255 2.26 11.61 -22.43
CA ARG A 255 1.36 12.64 -21.89
C ARG A 255 0.02 12.12 -21.38
N VAL A 256 -0.21 10.83 -21.23
CA VAL A 256 -1.41 10.36 -20.49
C VAL A 256 -1.33 10.80 -19.03
N VAL A 257 -0.12 11.04 -18.59
CA VAL A 257 0.23 11.81 -17.40
C VAL A 257 1.40 12.70 -17.84
N GLN A 258 1.32 14.02 -17.68
CA GLN A 258 2.49 14.88 -17.79
C GLN A 258 3.41 14.52 -16.63
N LEU A 259 4.45 13.77 -16.95
CA LEU A 259 5.30 13.19 -15.94
C LEU A 259 6.47 14.14 -15.72
N PRO A 260 6.64 14.71 -14.51
CA PRO A 260 7.86 15.45 -14.20
C PRO A 260 9.08 14.52 -14.40
N SER A 261 10.22 15.08 -14.70
CA SER A 261 11.47 14.31 -14.80
C SER A 261 11.97 13.92 -13.40
N ARG A 262 12.90 12.96 -13.30
CA ARG A 262 13.54 12.65 -12.01
C ARG A 262 14.22 13.88 -11.38
N THR A 263 14.66 14.80 -12.19
CA THR A 263 15.20 16.07 -11.70
C THR A 263 14.19 16.77 -10.81
N ASP A 264 12.91 16.73 -11.18
CA ASP A 264 11.83 17.34 -10.39
C ASP A 264 11.60 16.61 -9.05
N TRP A 265 11.74 15.27 -9.02
CA TRP A 265 11.70 14.52 -7.77
C TRP A 265 12.83 14.93 -6.82
N ASN A 266 14.05 15.05 -7.33
CA ASN A 266 15.18 15.50 -6.54
C ASN A 266 14.98 16.93 -5.97
N GLN A 267 14.35 17.81 -6.73
CA GLN A 267 13.99 19.15 -6.26
C GLN A 267 12.87 19.13 -5.23
N ARG A 268 11.97 18.15 -5.28
CA ARG A 268 10.84 18.01 -4.34
C ARG A 268 11.21 17.26 -3.06
N LEU A 269 12.26 16.44 -3.10
CA LEU A 269 12.77 15.76 -1.92
C LEU A 269 13.31 16.76 -0.91
N ARG A 270 12.84 16.69 0.33
CA ARG A 270 13.22 17.57 1.45
C ARG A 270 13.85 16.75 2.56
N PRO A 271 14.91 17.25 3.19
CA PRO A 271 15.44 16.64 4.39
C PRO A 271 14.40 16.70 5.52
N VAL A 272 14.46 15.74 6.41
CA VAL A 272 13.65 15.67 7.63
C VAL A 272 14.57 15.50 8.83
N ASP A 273 14.13 15.99 10.00
CA ASP A 273 14.95 15.97 11.22
C ASP A 273 15.10 14.54 11.76
N GLU A 274 14.03 13.79 11.72
CA GLU A 274 13.97 12.38 12.09
C GLU A 274 12.98 11.65 11.20
N ILE A 275 13.29 10.40 10.87
CA ILE A 275 12.40 9.51 10.11
C ILE A 275 12.50 8.10 10.62
N ARG A 276 11.37 7.39 10.65
CA ARG A 276 11.29 5.99 11.09
C ARG A 276 10.42 5.17 10.16
N PHE A 277 10.89 3.98 9.85
CA PHE A 277 10.11 2.97 9.15
C PHE A 277 9.55 1.98 10.14
N PHE A 278 8.23 1.85 10.17
CA PHE A 278 7.55 0.82 10.94
C PHE A 278 6.99 -0.25 10.03
N ALA A 279 7.16 -1.49 10.42
CA ALA A 279 6.64 -2.64 9.71
C ALA A 279 6.21 -3.73 10.68
N ASP A 280 5.18 -4.45 10.34
CA ASP A 280 4.73 -5.57 11.16
C ASP A 280 5.69 -6.75 11.05
N PRO A 281 6.15 -7.30 12.17
CA PRO A 281 7.11 -8.39 12.19
C PRO A 281 6.52 -9.68 11.62
N LYS A 282 7.41 -10.56 11.15
CA LYS A 282 7.09 -11.89 10.62
C LYS A 282 6.19 -12.70 11.58
N GLY A 283 4.95 -12.90 11.21
CA GLY A 283 4.20 -14.07 11.68
C GLY A 283 3.41 -14.00 12.96
N ARG A 284 3.85 -13.39 13.99
CA ARG A 284 3.08 -13.03 15.20
C ARG A 284 3.34 -11.57 15.49
N LYS A 285 2.27 -10.80 15.59
CA LYS A 285 2.36 -9.44 16.11
C LYS A 285 2.73 -9.52 17.59
N THR A 286 3.99 -9.36 17.91
CA THR A 286 4.38 -9.08 19.28
C THR A 286 3.85 -7.69 19.63
N ARG A 287 3.28 -7.51 20.83
CA ARG A 287 2.63 -6.26 21.24
C ARG A 287 3.54 -5.03 21.11
N ALA A 288 4.83 -5.22 21.18
CA ALA A 288 5.83 -4.16 21.28
C ALA A 288 6.46 -3.69 19.94
N GLN A 289 6.03 -4.19 18.78
CA GLN A 289 6.77 -3.96 17.53
C GLN A 289 5.89 -3.90 16.28
N ASN A 290 4.59 -3.63 16.40
CA ASN A 290 3.74 -3.51 15.22
C ASN A 290 3.40 -2.04 14.91
N THR A 291 3.09 -1.76 13.64
CA THR A 291 2.72 -0.42 13.16
C THR A 291 1.61 0.23 14.02
N GLY A 292 0.59 -0.54 14.40
CA GLY A 292 -0.48 -0.03 15.26
C GLY A 292 -0.04 0.27 16.70
N PHE A 293 1.01 -0.36 17.21
CA PHE A 293 1.60 -0.02 18.51
C PHE A 293 2.30 1.35 18.45
N HIS A 294 3.14 1.57 17.45
CA HIS A 294 3.85 2.84 17.26
C HIS A 294 2.89 4.01 17.03
N ILE A 295 1.83 3.83 16.23
CA ILE A 295 0.77 4.83 16.08
C ILE A 295 0.11 5.14 17.43
N ALA A 296 -0.15 4.11 18.24
CA ALA A 296 -0.72 4.31 19.58
C ALA A 296 0.25 5.04 20.53
N GLU A 297 1.55 4.79 20.45
CA GLU A 297 2.57 5.52 21.22
C GLU A 297 2.59 7.01 20.84
N LEU A 298 2.53 7.36 19.56
CA LEU A 298 2.45 8.75 19.12
C LEU A 298 1.22 9.45 19.72
N VAL A 299 0.06 8.80 19.70
CA VAL A 299 -1.17 9.35 20.30
C VAL A 299 -1.05 9.48 21.81
N ASN A 300 -0.44 8.50 22.50
CA ASN A 300 -0.25 8.53 23.94
C ASN A 300 0.72 9.61 24.39
N ASN A 301 1.73 9.91 23.57
CA ASN A 301 2.76 10.93 23.86
C ASN A 301 2.34 12.34 23.41
N ALA A 302 1.20 12.48 22.76
CA ALA A 302 0.69 13.80 22.36
C ALA A 302 0.42 14.69 23.59
N ALA A 303 0.99 15.89 23.58
CA ALA A 303 0.88 16.85 24.67
C ALA A 303 -0.54 17.46 24.74
N PRO A 304 -0.97 17.96 25.90
CA PRO A 304 -2.21 18.75 26.01
C PRO A 304 -2.19 19.94 25.04
N GLY A 305 -3.33 20.17 24.39
CA GLY A 305 -3.47 21.21 23.37
C GLY A 305 -2.96 20.83 21.97
N GLU A 306 -2.43 19.60 21.78
CA GLU A 306 -2.11 19.05 20.46
C GLU A 306 -3.36 18.80 19.64
N THR A 307 -3.29 18.94 18.31
CA THR A 307 -4.33 18.50 17.39
C THR A 307 -3.82 17.36 16.51
N ILE A 308 -4.47 16.21 16.59
CA ILE A 308 -4.18 15.06 15.75
C ILE A 308 -5.17 15.01 14.60
N TRP A 309 -4.68 15.10 13.36
CA TRP A 309 -5.45 14.96 12.14
C TRP A 309 -5.25 13.57 11.56
N ILE A 310 -6.32 12.88 11.23
CA ILE A 310 -6.29 11.49 10.73
C ILE A 310 -7.10 11.39 9.45
N GLU A 311 -6.52 10.85 8.38
CA GLU A 311 -7.24 10.32 7.23
C GLU A 311 -7.24 8.79 7.31
N SER A 312 -8.42 8.17 7.27
CA SER A 312 -8.55 6.72 7.18
C SER A 312 -9.81 6.35 6.42
N PRO A 313 -9.75 5.40 5.46
CA PRO A 313 -10.95 4.96 4.74
C PRO A 313 -11.97 4.28 5.64
N TYR A 314 -11.50 3.71 6.75
CA TYR A 314 -12.29 2.92 7.70
C TYR A 314 -12.08 3.44 9.12
N LEU A 315 -13.15 3.48 9.90
CA LEU A 315 -13.13 3.92 11.29
C LEU A 315 -13.88 2.90 12.17
N ILE A 316 -13.19 1.82 12.52
CA ILE A 316 -13.69 0.80 13.46
C ILE A 316 -12.74 0.72 14.64
N LEU A 317 -13.00 1.50 15.69
CA LEU A 317 -12.16 1.51 16.88
C LEU A 317 -12.27 0.20 17.65
N THR A 318 -11.14 -0.47 17.83
CA THR A 318 -11.00 -1.57 18.79
C THR A 318 -11.12 -1.06 20.23
N ARG A 319 -11.16 -1.96 21.21
CA ARG A 319 -11.10 -1.55 22.63
C ARG A 319 -9.82 -0.74 22.91
N LYS A 320 -8.66 -1.23 22.43
CA LYS A 320 -7.37 -0.57 22.62
C LYS A 320 -7.36 0.82 21.98
N ALA A 321 -7.79 0.94 20.73
CA ALA A 321 -7.85 2.23 20.04
C ALA A 321 -8.76 3.24 20.76
N ARG A 322 -9.93 2.79 21.27
CA ARG A 322 -10.82 3.65 22.07
C ARG A 322 -10.18 4.12 23.38
N THR A 323 -9.46 3.25 24.08
CA THR A 323 -8.72 3.63 25.29
C THR A 323 -7.67 4.68 24.97
N VAL A 324 -6.80 4.42 23.99
CA VAL A 324 -5.72 5.34 23.57
C VAL A 324 -6.24 6.71 23.18
N LEU A 325 -7.26 6.75 22.29
CA LEU A 325 -7.85 8.01 21.85
C LEU A 325 -8.62 8.72 22.97
N GLY A 326 -9.36 7.98 23.81
CA GLY A 326 -10.08 8.53 24.95
C GLY A 326 -9.13 9.12 26.01
N ASP A 327 -8.00 8.48 26.26
CA ASP A 327 -6.97 9.02 27.17
C ASP A 327 -6.34 10.29 26.62
N ALA A 328 -6.05 10.35 25.32
CA ALA A 328 -5.56 11.56 24.66
C ALA A 328 -6.58 12.71 24.74
N LEU A 329 -7.83 12.44 24.41
CA LEU A 329 -8.92 13.44 24.49
C LEU A 329 -9.11 13.96 25.92
N ARG A 330 -9.03 13.10 26.95
CA ARG A 330 -9.09 13.54 28.37
C ARG A 330 -7.92 14.40 28.80
N ARG A 331 -6.76 14.23 28.15
CA ARG A 331 -5.59 15.12 28.37
C ARG A 331 -5.69 16.47 27.65
N GLY A 332 -6.77 16.71 26.91
CA GLY A 332 -6.96 17.94 26.14
C GLY A 332 -6.35 17.91 24.73
N VAL A 333 -6.06 16.72 24.21
CA VAL A 333 -5.70 16.54 22.78
C VAL A 333 -6.98 16.58 21.95
N ARG A 334 -6.96 17.34 20.87
CA ARG A 334 -8.05 17.37 19.89
C ARG A 334 -7.79 16.31 18.80
N VAL A 335 -8.80 15.53 18.42
CA VAL A 335 -8.65 14.49 17.39
C VAL A 335 -9.69 14.70 16.30
N VAL A 336 -9.23 14.96 15.08
CA VAL A 336 -10.04 15.19 13.87
C VAL A 336 -9.85 14.03 12.91
N VAL A 337 -10.93 13.38 12.50
CA VAL A 337 -10.91 12.22 11.62
C VAL A 337 -11.67 12.50 10.32
N PHE A 338 -11.02 12.32 9.19
CA PHE A 338 -11.64 12.31 7.86
C PHE A 338 -11.78 10.88 7.35
N THR A 339 -13.00 10.45 7.05
CA THR A 339 -13.31 9.08 6.66
C THR A 339 -14.38 9.00 5.57
N ASN A 340 -14.67 7.79 5.07
CA ASN A 340 -15.73 7.61 4.09
C ASN A 340 -17.14 7.70 4.69
N SER A 341 -18.04 8.35 3.97
CA SER A 341 -19.48 8.21 4.16
C SER A 341 -20.00 6.88 3.61
N LEU A 342 -21.30 6.59 3.85
CA LEU A 342 -21.94 5.46 3.16
C LEU A 342 -21.95 5.65 1.64
N ASN A 343 -22.08 6.88 1.16
CA ASN A 343 -22.08 7.15 -0.28
C ASN A 343 -20.71 6.86 -0.91
N SER A 344 -19.61 7.27 -0.28
CA SER A 344 -18.26 7.15 -0.83
C SER A 344 -17.58 5.80 -0.58
N THR A 345 -18.01 5.01 0.42
CA THR A 345 -17.31 3.76 0.78
C THR A 345 -17.34 2.69 -0.31
N ASP A 346 -16.27 1.92 -0.38
CA ASP A 346 -16.13 0.69 -1.18
C ASP A 346 -16.43 -0.59 -0.37
N ASN A 347 -16.52 -0.50 0.98
CA ASN A 347 -16.72 -1.64 1.85
C ASN A 347 -17.96 -1.49 2.75
N LEU A 348 -19.08 -2.12 2.34
CA LEU A 348 -20.36 -2.05 3.06
C LEU A 348 -20.35 -2.78 4.41
N LEU A 349 -19.49 -3.80 4.62
CA LEU A 349 -19.39 -4.48 5.92
C LEU A 349 -18.75 -3.56 6.96
N VAL A 350 -17.62 -2.95 6.60
CA VAL A 350 -16.94 -1.96 7.44
C VAL A 350 -17.87 -0.77 7.72
N GLN A 351 -18.54 -0.28 6.70
CA GLN A 351 -19.46 0.85 6.83
C GLN A 351 -20.65 0.53 7.75
N ALA A 352 -21.17 -0.70 7.70
CA ALA A 352 -22.26 -1.11 8.58
C ALA A 352 -21.86 -1.06 10.08
N VAL A 353 -20.63 -1.49 10.40
CA VAL A 353 -20.09 -1.37 11.77
C VAL A 353 -19.86 0.09 12.15
N TYR A 354 -19.26 0.89 11.27
CA TYR A 354 -19.02 2.30 11.50
C TYR A 354 -20.32 3.05 11.78
N GLN A 355 -21.32 2.93 10.92
CA GLN A 355 -22.61 3.62 11.08
C GLN A 355 -23.33 3.22 12.39
N ARG A 356 -23.14 1.98 12.87
CA ARG A 356 -23.69 1.53 14.15
C ARG A 356 -22.93 2.06 15.37
N LYS A 357 -21.68 2.47 15.17
CA LYS A 357 -20.77 2.93 16.25
C LYS A 357 -20.46 4.42 16.18
N LYS A 358 -20.96 5.11 15.16
CA LYS A 358 -20.63 6.51 14.88
C LYS A 358 -20.92 7.42 16.09
N GLU A 359 -22.10 7.33 16.69
CA GLU A 359 -22.46 8.13 17.85
C GLU A 359 -21.59 7.83 19.07
N VAL A 360 -21.14 6.57 19.24
CA VAL A 360 -20.20 6.22 20.30
C VAL A 360 -18.81 6.84 20.08
N HIS A 361 -18.39 6.98 18.82
CA HIS A 361 -17.12 7.63 18.48
C HIS A 361 -17.20 9.14 18.70
N LEU A 362 -18.33 9.76 18.35
CA LEU A 362 -18.62 11.16 18.60
C LEU A 362 -18.70 11.47 20.09
N ALA A 363 -19.40 10.63 20.86
CA ALA A 363 -19.50 10.76 22.31
C ALA A 363 -18.15 10.59 23.05
N LEU A 364 -17.16 9.92 22.42
CA LEU A 364 -15.78 9.88 22.92
C LEU A 364 -15.09 11.23 22.82
N GLY A 365 -15.57 12.15 21.96
CA GLY A 365 -15.01 13.47 21.70
C GLY A 365 -14.30 13.60 20.35
N LEU A 366 -14.40 12.61 19.46
CA LEU A 366 -13.83 12.72 18.13
C LEU A 366 -14.60 13.71 17.26
N GLU A 367 -13.88 14.57 16.54
CA GLU A 367 -14.46 15.36 15.46
C GLU A 367 -14.39 14.56 14.16
N ILE A 368 -15.54 14.23 13.60
CA ILE A 368 -15.61 13.39 12.40
C ILE A 368 -16.10 14.20 11.20
N TYR A 369 -15.35 14.09 10.10
CA TYR A 369 -15.74 14.53 8.78
C TYR A 369 -15.92 13.33 7.87
N GLU A 370 -17.07 13.24 7.20
CA GLU A 370 -17.32 12.20 6.20
C GLU A 370 -17.14 12.74 4.79
N LEU A 371 -16.52 11.95 3.90
CA LEU A 371 -16.37 12.28 2.48
C LEU A 371 -17.75 12.29 1.80
N ALA A 372 -18.18 13.46 1.37
CA ALA A 372 -19.37 13.63 0.52
C ALA A 372 -19.01 13.69 -0.96
N GLY A 373 -17.88 14.29 -1.31
CA GLY A 373 -17.47 14.66 -2.65
C GLY A 373 -17.68 16.15 -2.92
N GLU A 374 -17.21 16.62 -4.07
CA GLU A 374 -17.47 17.98 -4.56
C GLU A 374 -18.96 18.10 -4.99
N PRO A 375 -19.57 19.29 -4.92
CA PRO A 375 -20.91 19.52 -5.41
C PRO A 375 -21.09 19.03 -6.86
N GLY A 376 -22.16 18.25 -7.12
CA GLY A 376 -22.41 17.62 -8.42
C GLY A 376 -21.54 16.39 -8.76
N ARG A 377 -20.60 16.03 -7.89
CA ARG A 377 -19.73 14.87 -8.05
C ARG A 377 -19.74 13.94 -6.84
N GLU A 378 -20.80 14.00 -6.05
CA GLU A 378 -20.96 13.21 -4.83
C GLU A 378 -20.92 11.71 -5.14
N GLY A 379 -20.14 10.99 -4.33
CA GLY A 379 -19.96 9.55 -4.47
C GLY A 379 -19.10 9.09 -5.66
N MET A 380 -18.49 10.01 -6.42
CA MET A 380 -17.59 9.66 -7.52
C MET A 380 -16.17 9.27 -7.05
N GLU A 381 -15.85 9.53 -5.80
CA GLU A 381 -14.55 9.21 -5.21
C GLU A 381 -14.71 8.40 -3.93
N THR A 382 -13.63 7.70 -3.58
CA THR A 382 -13.50 6.93 -2.32
C THR A 382 -12.23 7.36 -1.63
N LEU A 383 -12.28 7.75 -0.36
CA LEU A 383 -11.09 7.98 0.44
C LEU A 383 -10.39 6.64 0.69
N HIS A 384 -9.08 6.60 0.43
CA HIS A 384 -8.28 5.41 0.69
C HIS A 384 -6.92 5.74 1.34
N SER A 385 -6.57 7.02 1.53
CA SER A 385 -5.35 7.42 2.24
C SER A 385 -5.37 7.03 3.72
N LYS A 386 -4.19 6.72 4.25
CA LYS A 386 -3.93 6.42 5.65
C LYS A 386 -2.80 7.34 6.09
N SER A 387 -3.16 8.44 6.71
CA SER A 387 -2.22 9.48 7.12
C SER A 387 -2.61 10.04 8.49
N MET A 388 -1.61 10.48 9.23
CA MET A 388 -1.81 11.16 10.50
C MET A 388 -0.84 12.34 10.61
N VAL A 389 -1.28 13.43 11.25
CA VAL A 389 -0.43 14.57 11.58
C VAL A 389 -0.67 14.95 13.03
N LEU A 390 0.41 15.12 13.79
CA LEU A 390 0.43 15.83 15.06
C LEU A 390 0.88 17.25 14.72
N GLU A 391 -0.08 18.18 14.75
CA GLU A 391 0.06 19.52 14.18
C GLU A 391 1.16 20.33 14.85
N ARG A 392 1.14 20.42 16.20
CA ARG A 392 2.12 21.20 16.96
C ARG A 392 3.49 20.53 17.07
N ALA A 393 3.50 19.20 17.11
CA ALA A 393 4.73 18.44 17.17
C ALA A 393 5.49 18.38 15.83
N GLY A 394 4.87 18.80 14.71
CA GLY A 394 5.49 18.72 13.39
C GLY A 394 5.73 17.28 12.92
N ILE A 395 4.90 16.33 13.36
CA ILE A 395 5.06 14.90 13.05
C ILE A 395 4.03 14.48 12.00
N GLY A 396 4.48 13.83 10.94
CA GLY A 396 3.62 13.23 9.92
C GLY A 396 3.79 11.71 9.84
N VAL A 397 2.69 11.01 9.57
CA VAL A 397 2.69 9.56 9.31
C VAL A 397 1.95 9.26 8.02
N VAL A 398 2.57 8.47 7.14
CA VAL A 398 1.97 7.97 5.89
C VAL A 398 2.23 6.48 5.76
N GLY A 399 1.19 5.68 5.46
CA GLY A 399 1.39 4.23 5.36
C GLY A 399 0.18 3.45 4.87
N SER A 400 0.16 2.17 5.21
CA SER A 400 -0.89 1.24 4.81
C SER A 400 -1.94 0.98 5.91
N PHE A 401 -1.70 1.41 7.15
CA PHE A 401 -2.47 1.05 8.34
C PHE A 401 -3.84 1.73 8.38
N ASN A 402 -4.92 0.95 8.31
CA ASN A 402 -6.28 1.43 8.54
C ASN A 402 -6.62 1.44 10.04
N ILE A 403 -7.56 2.31 10.44
CA ILE A 403 -8.15 2.25 11.77
C ILE A 403 -9.24 1.18 11.82
N ASP A 404 -8.82 -0.07 11.79
CA ASP A 404 -9.70 -1.23 11.86
C ASP A 404 -9.03 -2.44 12.55
N PRO A 405 -9.81 -3.45 12.99
CA PRO A 405 -9.28 -4.62 13.66
C PRO A 405 -8.35 -5.50 12.81
N ARG A 406 -8.48 -5.47 11.46
CA ARG A 406 -7.61 -6.25 10.57
C ARG A 406 -6.22 -5.69 10.53
N SER A 407 -6.09 -4.38 10.34
CA SER A 407 -4.80 -3.70 10.35
C SER A 407 -4.12 -3.83 11.71
N GLU A 408 -4.89 -3.76 12.81
CA GLU A 408 -4.33 -3.94 14.15
C GLU A 408 -3.80 -5.37 14.43
N ARG A 409 -4.41 -6.43 13.83
CA ARG A 409 -4.21 -7.81 14.30
C ARG A 409 -3.80 -8.82 13.25
N LEU A 410 -4.19 -8.64 12.01
CA LEU A 410 -4.16 -9.70 11.00
C LEU A 410 -3.25 -9.41 9.82
N ASN A 411 -3.29 -8.20 9.29
CA ASN A 411 -2.52 -7.83 8.12
C ASN A 411 -1.05 -7.58 8.47
N THR A 412 -0.17 -7.67 7.47
CA THR A 412 1.08 -6.93 7.54
C THR A 412 0.81 -5.48 7.21
N GLU A 413 1.43 -4.56 7.91
CA GLU A 413 1.29 -3.13 7.67
C GLU A 413 2.65 -2.45 7.72
N VAL A 414 2.77 -1.33 7.00
CA VAL A 414 3.96 -0.47 7.01
C VAL A 414 3.56 0.98 7.16
N ALA A 415 4.44 1.78 7.76
CA ALA A 415 4.27 3.24 7.83
C ALA A 415 5.63 3.93 7.88
N ILE A 416 5.68 5.14 7.37
CA ILE A 416 6.74 6.11 7.56
C ILE A 416 6.22 7.17 8.52
N GLU A 417 6.94 7.38 9.61
CA GLU A 417 6.85 8.53 10.48
C GLU A 417 8.01 9.47 10.15
N PHE A 418 7.74 10.75 10.05
CA PHE A 418 8.76 11.77 9.84
C PHE A 418 8.49 12.97 10.72
N HIS A 419 9.57 13.59 11.20
CA HIS A 419 9.58 14.82 11.99
C HIS A 419 10.11 15.93 11.10
N SER A 420 9.26 16.87 10.76
CA SER A 420 9.57 18.06 9.97
C SER A 420 8.37 18.97 9.97
N GLU A 421 8.49 20.16 10.54
CA GLU A 421 7.42 21.14 10.58
C GLU A 421 6.91 21.47 9.16
N ALA A 422 7.84 21.65 8.22
CA ALA A 422 7.51 21.97 6.83
C ALA A 422 6.70 20.86 6.14
N MET A 423 7.16 19.59 6.26
CA MET A 423 6.52 18.44 5.63
C MET A 423 5.22 18.03 6.33
N ALA A 424 5.16 18.09 7.66
CA ALA A 424 3.94 17.87 8.42
C ALA A 424 2.91 18.96 8.10
N GLY A 425 3.33 20.21 7.97
CA GLY A 425 2.49 21.32 7.53
C GLY A 425 1.97 21.13 6.08
N GLU A 426 2.77 20.60 5.16
CA GLU A 426 2.30 20.25 3.80
C GLU A 426 1.24 19.15 3.86
N LEU A 427 1.49 18.09 4.64
CA LEU A 427 0.55 16.99 4.83
C LEU A 427 -0.76 17.51 5.43
N LEU A 428 -0.69 18.34 6.47
CA LEU A 428 -1.84 18.95 7.13
C LEU A 428 -2.67 19.81 6.17
N ARG A 429 -2.03 20.71 5.44
CA ARG A 429 -2.73 21.54 4.42
C ARG A 429 -3.47 20.67 3.41
N SER A 430 -2.85 19.60 2.94
CA SER A 430 -3.49 18.66 2.00
C SER A 430 -4.74 17.98 2.61
N ILE A 431 -4.71 17.61 3.89
CA ILE A 431 -5.86 17.04 4.61
C ILE A 431 -6.97 18.09 4.76
N GLN A 432 -6.62 19.27 5.24
CA GLN A 432 -7.57 20.38 5.47
C GLN A 432 -8.25 20.84 4.18
N GLU A 433 -7.51 20.95 3.08
CA GLU A 433 -8.08 21.29 1.77
C GLU A 433 -9.06 20.24 1.27
N ARG A 434 -8.76 18.95 1.47
CA ARG A 434 -9.68 17.87 1.12
C ARG A 434 -10.97 17.94 1.95
N ILE A 435 -10.83 18.14 3.27
CA ILE A 435 -11.98 18.32 4.16
C ILE A 435 -12.82 19.53 3.72
N LYS A 436 -12.16 20.67 3.48
CA LYS A 436 -12.85 21.91 3.04
C LYS A 436 -13.63 21.72 1.73
N LYS A 437 -13.04 21.00 0.76
CA LYS A 437 -13.65 20.83 -0.57
C LYS A 437 -14.70 19.72 -0.61
N LYS A 438 -14.52 18.65 0.17
CA LYS A 438 -15.24 17.38 -0.02
C LYS A 438 -15.81 16.79 1.28
N GLY A 439 -15.44 17.33 2.43
CA GLY A 439 -15.83 16.82 3.74
C GLY A 439 -17.11 17.45 4.26
N VAL A 440 -17.84 16.70 5.06
CA VAL A 440 -19.01 17.17 5.82
C VAL A 440 -18.81 16.82 7.28
N ARG A 441 -18.87 17.82 8.15
CA ARG A 441 -18.79 17.61 9.60
C ARG A 441 -20.03 16.86 10.09
N ILE A 442 -19.82 15.92 10.99
CA ILE A 442 -20.88 15.15 11.62
C ILE A 442 -21.11 15.69 13.03
N GLY A 443 -22.38 16.00 13.34
CA GLY A 443 -22.80 16.45 14.66
C GLY A 443 -22.87 15.33 15.69
N PRO A 444 -23.01 15.65 16.99
CA PRO A 444 -23.07 14.67 18.09
C PRO A 444 -24.18 13.62 17.94
N ASP A 445 -25.26 13.97 17.26
CA ASP A 445 -26.40 13.11 16.92
C ASP A 445 -26.12 12.15 15.73
N GLY A 446 -24.91 12.19 15.18
CA GLY A 446 -24.51 11.40 14.03
C GLY A 446 -25.05 11.89 12.70
N MET A 447 -25.63 13.11 12.66
CA MET A 447 -26.16 13.76 11.46
C MET A 447 -25.16 14.78 10.90
N PRO A 448 -25.17 15.02 9.56
CA PRO A 448 -24.44 16.14 8.97
C PRO A 448 -24.88 17.49 9.54
N VAL A 449 -23.92 18.33 9.96
CA VAL A 449 -24.23 19.65 10.55
C VAL A 449 -24.76 20.67 9.54
N ASP A 450 -24.61 20.41 8.24
CA ASP A 450 -25.07 21.26 7.14
C ASP A 450 -26.48 20.90 6.65
N GLY A 451 -27.21 20.06 7.37
CA GLY A 451 -28.57 19.65 7.05
C GLY A 451 -28.73 18.60 5.95
N ARG A 452 -27.61 18.10 5.37
CA ARG A 452 -27.67 17.00 4.41
C ARG A 452 -28.21 15.71 5.04
N PRO A 453 -28.77 14.77 4.23
CA PRO A 453 -29.23 13.49 4.74
C PRO A 453 -28.12 12.67 5.40
N ARG A 454 -28.46 11.88 6.42
CA ARG A 454 -27.53 11.04 7.22
C ARG A 454 -26.50 10.26 6.41
N TYR A 455 -26.85 9.79 5.23
CA TYR A 455 -26.01 8.95 4.39
C TYR A 455 -25.42 9.67 3.17
N LEU A 456 -25.43 11.01 3.20
CA LEU A 456 -24.81 11.88 2.19
C LEU A 456 -25.10 11.47 0.74
N GLY A 457 -26.37 11.28 0.42
CA GLY A 457 -26.82 10.96 -0.95
C GLY A 457 -26.63 9.50 -1.38
N ALA A 458 -26.35 8.59 -0.46
CA ALA A 458 -26.31 7.17 -0.78
C ALA A 458 -27.69 6.67 -1.27
N SER A 459 -27.69 5.85 -2.34
CA SER A 459 -28.94 5.33 -2.92
C SER A 459 -29.73 4.45 -1.92
N PRO A 460 -31.08 4.42 -2.00
CA PRO A 460 -31.90 3.56 -1.13
C PRO A 460 -31.47 2.09 -1.17
N LYS A 461 -31.03 1.60 -2.34
CA LYS A 461 -30.51 0.25 -2.51
C LYS A 461 -29.20 0.02 -1.75
N LYS A 462 -28.29 1.01 -1.76
CA LYS A 462 -27.02 0.94 -1.00
C LYS A 462 -27.29 0.95 0.50
N ILE A 463 -28.22 1.78 0.96
CA ILE A 463 -28.66 1.85 2.36
C ILE A 463 -29.25 0.49 2.80
N SER A 464 -30.17 -0.08 2.03
CA SER A 464 -30.78 -1.39 2.30
C SER A 464 -29.74 -2.51 2.36
N ARG A 465 -28.79 -2.53 1.41
CA ARG A 465 -27.68 -3.49 1.40
C ARG A 465 -26.80 -3.38 2.63
N MET A 466 -26.48 -2.17 3.07
CA MET A 466 -25.69 -1.93 4.28
C MET A 466 -26.46 -2.41 5.51
N LYS A 467 -27.74 -2.05 5.67
CA LYS A 467 -28.59 -2.49 6.80
C LYS A 467 -28.64 -4.01 6.92
N ARG A 468 -28.84 -4.75 5.83
CA ARG A 468 -28.85 -6.22 5.81
C ARG A 468 -27.51 -6.84 6.24
N ARG A 469 -26.39 -6.14 6.04
CA ARG A 469 -25.05 -6.60 6.42
C ARG A 469 -24.67 -6.22 7.85
N THR A 470 -25.50 -5.45 8.57
CA THR A 470 -25.16 -4.94 9.91
C THR A 470 -24.97 -6.08 10.91
N LEU A 471 -25.88 -7.05 10.98
CA LEU A 471 -25.77 -8.17 11.92
C LEU A 471 -24.55 -9.07 11.60
N PRO A 472 -24.35 -9.56 10.37
CA PRO A 472 -23.13 -10.28 10.02
C PRO A 472 -21.85 -9.48 10.31
N ALA A 473 -21.82 -8.19 9.97
CA ALA A 473 -20.66 -7.34 10.21
C ALA A 473 -20.33 -7.18 11.70
N LEU A 474 -21.34 -7.10 12.56
CA LEU A 474 -21.11 -7.03 14.02
C LEU A 474 -20.58 -8.35 14.60
N ILE A 475 -21.04 -9.50 14.09
CA ILE A 475 -20.54 -10.82 14.48
C ILE A 475 -19.05 -10.96 14.08
N PHE A 476 -18.72 -10.59 12.86
CA PHE A 476 -17.37 -10.73 12.30
C PHE A 476 -16.50 -9.48 12.45
N LYS A 477 -16.91 -8.48 13.25
CA LYS A 477 -16.20 -7.18 13.39
C LYS A 477 -14.73 -7.29 13.76
N GLY A 478 -14.33 -8.35 14.43
CA GLY A 478 -12.92 -8.60 14.76
C GLY A 478 -12.06 -9.07 13.59
N TRP A 479 -12.71 -9.33 12.45
CA TRP A 479 -12.09 -9.82 11.21
C TRP A 479 -12.23 -8.83 10.04
N LEU A 480 -12.87 -7.68 10.28
CA LEU A 480 -13.10 -6.58 9.32
C LEU A 480 -11.98 -5.55 9.33
#